data_f5fa27750678323eaea7cac1c2c9d99f
#
_entry.id   f5fa27750678323eaea7cac1c2c9d99f
#
_cell.length_a   1.000
_cell.length_b   1.000
_cell.length_c   1.000
_cell.angle_alpha   90.00
_cell.angle_beta   90.00
_cell.angle_gamma   90.00
#
_symmetry.space_group_name_H-M   'P 1'
#
loop_
_entity.id
_entity.type
_entity.pdbx_description
1 polymer ?
#
loop_
_entity_poly.entity_id
_entity_poly.type
_entity_poly.pdbx_seq_one_letter_code
_entity_poly.pdbx_strand_id
1 'polypeptide(L)'
;ALPVLLVVQPKGASVTLAAEIQGLVHFKPESHIAGILLNDCSEKLFRMLKPLLETETGLPVLGHLPRLPQAVVESRHLGLKTAGEITDLAQKIGLLADALEANLDWATLEALTERPAPAPVPPPALQTAGVRIAVAQDKAFCFAYAETLDCLRTAGAELVFFSPVHDTALPKDICGLYLPGGYPELYARPLSENKTMRDAIRDAVNGGLPTVAECGGFLYLGQTLEDASGTAWPMAGVLPGKGVKVGRLVRFGYADMTAKADSLLFHAGEHLYIHEFHHWDSTDNGSGFSVWKSEKAQWECGFASMSLYAGFPHLYWAGTPLPRRFVSGAKFYQRQKRNTHD
;
A
#
# COMPACT_ATOMS: atom_id res chain seq x y z
N ALA A 1 -13.37 19.22 10.34
CA ALA A 1 -13.49 17.87 9.83
C ALA A 1 -14.41 17.84 8.60
N LEU A 2 -14.22 16.86 7.72
CA LEU A 2 -15.09 16.67 6.57
C LEU A 2 -16.33 15.84 6.98
N PRO A 3 -17.51 16.10 6.37
CA PRO A 3 -18.67 15.25 6.55
C PRO A 3 -18.39 13.85 5.97
N VAL A 4 -18.95 12.83 6.62
CA VAL A 4 -18.81 11.43 6.20
C VAL A 4 -20.14 10.98 5.59
N LEU A 5 -20.11 10.49 4.35
CA LEU A 5 -21.22 9.77 3.74
C LEU A 5 -21.05 8.27 4.07
N LEU A 6 -21.95 7.74 4.89
CA LEU A 6 -21.91 6.34 5.29
C LEU A 6 -22.57 5.46 4.22
N VAL A 7 -21.80 4.58 3.60
CA VAL A 7 -22.31 3.62 2.62
C VAL A 7 -22.63 2.31 3.34
N VAL A 8 -23.90 1.87 3.30
CA VAL A 8 -24.38 0.65 3.96
C VAL A 8 -25.13 -0.26 3.01
N GLN A 9 -25.07 -1.56 3.26
CA GLN A 9 -25.79 -2.56 2.46
C GLN A 9 -26.96 -3.13 3.26
N PRO A 10 -28.22 -2.91 2.82
CA PRO A 10 -29.41 -3.35 3.55
C PRO A 10 -29.71 -4.85 3.32
N LYS A 11 -28.73 -5.72 3.56
CA LYS A 11 -28.83 -7.15 3.29
C LYS A 11 -29.60 -7.86 4.41
N GLY A 12 -30.90 -8.13 4.19
CA GLY A 12 -31.75 -8.83 5.13
C GLY A 12 -32.07 -8.05 6.42
N ALA A 13 -31.84 -6.72 6.41
CA ALA A 13 -32.05 -5.84 7.54
C ALA A 13 -33.09 -4.75 7.22
N SER A 14 -33.85 -4.32 8.22
CA SER A 14 -34.78 -3.17 8.15
C SER A 14 -34.53 -2.24 9.36
N VAL A 15 -35.29 -2.34 10.43
CA VAL A 15 -35.09 -1.56 11.66
C VAL A 15 -33.70 -1.86 12.28
N THR A 16 -33.20 -3.08 12.16
CA THR A 16 -31.85 -3.44 12.62
C THR A 16 -30.76 -2.63 11.93
N LEU A 17 -30.93 -2.25 10.66
CA LEU A 17 -30.00 -1.39 9.95
C LEU A 17 -29.93 0.02 10.60
N ALA A 18 -31.07 0.55 11.04
CA ALA A 18 -31.08 1.82 11.77
C ALA A 18 -30.28 1.73 13.07
N ALA A 19 -30.40 0.62 13.80
CA ALA A 19 -29.64 0.39 15.03
C ALA A 19 -28.12 0.27 14.75
N GLU A 20 -27.70 -0.38 13.67
CA GLU A 20 -26.31 -0.45 13.24
C GLU A 20 -25.77 0.94 12.91
N ILE A 21 -26.52 1.75 12.14
CA ILE A 21 -26.14 3.11 11.78
C ILE A 21 -26.03 3.97 13.03
N GLN A 22 -27.01 3.94 13.94
CA GLN A 22 -26.97 4.63 15.22
C GLN A 22 -25.75 4.22 16.05
N GLY A 23 -25.44 2.92 16.07
CA GLY A 23 -24.22 2.42 16.71
C GLY A 23 -22.96 3.07 16.15
N LEU A 24 -22.81 3.16 14.82
CA LEU A 24 -21.67 3.79 14.15
C LEU A 24 -21.62 5.29 14.43
N VAL A 25 -22.76 5.98 14.41
CA VAL A 25 -22.85 7.43 14.69
C VAL A 25 -22.36 7.76 16.10
N HIS A 26 -22.74 6.96 17.10
CA HIS A 26 -22.52 7.24 18.51
C HIS A 26 -21.33 6.46 19.13
N PHE A 27 -20.71 5.52 18.39
CA PHE A 27 -19.61 4.70 18.91
C PHE A 27 -18.40 5.55 19.34
N LYS A 28 -18.10 6.58 18.57
CA LYS A 28 -17.05 7.56 18.89
C LYS A 28 -17.62 8.97 18.79
N PRO A 29 -17.21 9.89 19.68
CA PRO A 29 -17.49 11.31 19.47
C PRO A 29 -16.85 11.73 18.13
N GLU A 30 -17.49 12.65 17.43
CA GLU A 30 -16.97 13.22 16.17
C GLU A 30 -16.86 12.21 15.01
N SER A 31 -17.82 11.29 14.89
CA SER A 31 -17.91 10.40 13.72
C SER A 31 -18.08 11.17 12.41
N HIS A 32 -18.65 12.39 12.50
CA HIS A 32 -18.99 13.28 11.38
C HIS A 32 -19.88 12.63 10.31
N ILE A 33 -20.56 11.53 10.62
CA ILE A 33 -21.52 10.92 9.70
C ILE A 33 -22.68 11.88 9.49
N ALA A 34 -22.84 12.36 8.24
CA ALA A 34 -23.78 13.40 7.88
C ALA A 34 -24.86 12.92 6.90
N GLY A 35 -24.70 11.74 6.32
CA GLY A 35 -25.66 11.19 5.38
C GLY A 35 -25.43 9.71 5.12
N ILE A 36 -26.41 9.05 4.50
CA ILE A 36 -26.44 7.62 4.24
C ILE A 36 -26.65 7.37 2.73
N LEU A 37 -25.89 6.40 2.18
CA LEU A 37 -26.09 5.86 0.83
C LEU A 37 -26.32 4.34 0.96
N LEU A 38 -27.40 3.83 0.35
CA LEU A 38 -27.70 2.41 0.35
C LEU A 38 -27.04 1.72 -0.86
N ASN A 39 -26.12 0.81 -0.62
CA ASN A 39 -25.44 0.04 -1.66
C ASN A 39 -26.10 -1.33 -1.85
N ASP A 40 -26.07 -1.87 -3.07
CA ASP A 40 -26.71 -3.13 -3.47
C ASP A 40 -28.21 -3.15 -3.06
N CYS A 41 -28.88 -2.02 -3.27
CA CYS A 41 -30.24 -1.76 -2.84
C CYS A 41 -31.15 -1.47 -4.04
N SER A 42 -32.22 -2.24 -4.21
CA SER A 42 -33.21 -1.96 -5.26
C SER A 42 -34.03 -0.71 -4.94
N GLU A 43 -34.56 -0.05 -5.97
CA GLU A 43 -35.42 1.13 -5.80
C GLU A 43 -36.63 0.83 -4.88
N LYS A 44 -37.25 -0.33 -5.02
CA LYS A 44 -38.39 -0.73 -4.15
C LYS A 44 -37.98 -0.77 -2.67
N LEU A 45 -36.80 -1.35 -2.38
CA LEU A 45 -36.27 -1.45 -1.03
C LEU A 45 -35.85 -0.08 -0.50
N PHE A 46 -35.24 0.74 -1.34
CA PHE A 46 -34.88 2.13 -1.03
C PHE A 46 -36.09 2.96 -0.59
N ARG A 47 -37.18 2.93 -1.36
CA ARG A 47 -38.41 3.67 -1.04
C ARG A 47 -39.03 3.22 0.31
N MET A 48 -38.85 1.97 0.68
CA MET A 48 -39.33 1.44 1.96
C MET A 48 -38.40 1.85 3.12
N LEU A 49 -37.10 1.77 2.91
CA LEU A 49 -36.12 2.01 3.98
C LEU A 49 -35.83 3.50 4.22
N LYS A 50 -35.86 4.35 3.20
CA LYS A 50 -35.53 5.77 3.32
C LYS A 50 -36.28 6.45 4.47
N PRO A 51 -37.62 6.49 4.51
CA PRO A 51 -38.34 7.18 5.58
C PRO A 51 -38.08 6.55 6.96
N LEU A 52 -37.93 5.23 7.04
CA LEU A 52 -37.61 4.53 8.28
C LEU A 52 -36.24 4.98 8.82
N LEU A 53 -35.20 4.93 7.97
CA LEU A 53 -33.85 5.26 8.38
C LEU A 53 -33.72 6.75 8.73
N GLU A 54 -34.32 7.64 7.97
CA GLU A 54 -34.34 9.08 8.26
C GLU A 54 -35.02 9.39 9.61
N THR A 55 -36.12 8.70 9.91
CA THR A 55 -36.83 8.86 11.19
C THR A 55 -36.01 8.37 12.37
N GLU A 56 -35.42 7.18 12.24
CA GLU A 56 -34.70 6.53 13.35
C GLU A 56 -33.30 7.11 13.58
N THR A 57 -32.62 7.59 12.53
CA THR A 57 -31.26 8.05 12.64
C THR A 57 -31.11 9.58 12.67
N GLY A 58 -32.11 10.32 12.20
CA GLY A 58 -32.04 11.76 12.01
C GLY A 58 -31.10 12.18 10.87
N LEU A 59 -30.59 11.23 10.07
CA LEU A 59 -29.68 11.50 8.97
C LEU A 59 -30.38 11.37 7.63
N PRO A 60 -30.09 12.23 6.64
CA PRO A 60 -30.65 12.12 5.30
C PRO A 60 -30.14 10.83 4.60
N VAL A 61 -31.03 10.12 3.95
CA VAL A 61 -30.69 9.01 3.04
C VAL A 61 -30.66 9.56 1.62
N LEU A 62 -29.45 9.82 1.12
CA LEU A 62 -29.16 10.55 -0.10
C LEU A 62 -29.50 9.78 -1.38
N GLY A 63 -29.57 8.45 -1.32
CA GLY A 63 -29.84 7.66 -2.50
C GLY A 63 -29.48 6.20 -2.34
N HIS A 64 -29.48 5.51 -3.47
CA HIS A 64 -29.14 4.10 -3.52
C HIS A 64 -28.38 3.73 -4.78
N LEU A 65 -27.53 2.72 -4.68
CA LEU A 65 -26.86 2.08 -5.81
C LEU A 65 -27.47 0.68 -5.99
N PRO A 66 -28.12 0.39 -7.12
CA PRO A 66 -28.64 -0.93 -7.39
C PRO A 66 -27.52 -1.93 -7.63
N ARG A 67 -27.82 -3.22 -7.53
CA ARG A 67 -26.87 -4.26 -7.87
C ARG A 67 -26.54 -4.22 -9.36
N LEU A 68 -25.25 -4.07 -9.69
CA LEU A 68 -24.72 -3.99 -11.06
C LEU A 68 -23.74 -5.15 -11.33
N PRO A 69 -24.22 -6.31 -11.80
CA PRO A 69 -23.35 -7.47 -12.06
C PRO A 69 -22.21 -7.16 -13.04
N GLN A 70 -22.44 -6.23 -13.98
CA GLN A 70 -21.45 -5.82 -14.98
C GLN A 70 -20.34 -4.94 -14.42
N ALA A 71 -20.55 -4.32 -13.24
CA ALA A 71 -19.60 -3.45 -12.58
C ALA A 71 -18.83 -4.13 -11.43
N VAL A 72 -18.96 -5.45 -11.30
CA VAL A 72 -18.25 -6.21 -10.25
C VAL A 72 -16.76 -6.23 -10.55
N VAL A 73 -15.97 -5.85 -9.54
CA VAL A 73 -14.50 -5.99 -9.56
C VAL A 73 -14.14 -7.29 -8.86
N GLU A 74 -13.40 -8.15 -9.56
CA GLU A 74 -12.97 -9.44 -9.03
C GLU A 74 -11.96 -9.26 -7.88
N SER A 75 -12.08 -10.10 -6.87
CA SER A 75 -11.17 -10.13 -5.71
C SER A 75 -10.13 -11.25 -5.85
N ARG A 76 -8.95 -11.03 -5.27
CA ARG A 76 -7.86 -12.01 -5.09
C ARG A 76 -7.71 -12.39 -3.62
N HIS A 77 -6.73 -13.26 -3.33
CA HIS A 77 -6.39 -13.69 -1.98
C HIS A 77 -6.03 -12.53 -1.03
N LEU A 78 -5.40 -11.47 -1.55
CA LEU A 78 -4.95 -10.28 -0.81
C LEU A 78 -5.77 -9.02 -1.14
N GLY A 79 -6.96 -9.17 -1.70
CA GLY A 79 -7.81 -8.06 -2.08
C GLY A 79 -8.16 -8.02 -3.57
N LEU A 80 -8.57 -6.85 -4.05
CA LEU A 80 -9.00 -6.68 -5.43
C LEU A 80 -7.82 -6.77 -6.41
N LYS A 81 -8.12 -7.09 -7.67
CA LYS A 81 -7.17 -6.90 -8.77
C LYS A 81 -6.77 -5.42 -8.85
N THR A 82 -5.53 -5.16 -9.23
CA THR A 82 -5.09 -3.77 -9.42
C THR A 82 -5.77 -3.12 -10.62
N ALA A 83 -5.88 -1.80 -10.61
CA ALA A 83 -6.54 -1.05 -11.69
C ALA A 83 -5.95 -1.37 -13.08
N GLY A 84 -4.63 -1.55 -13.18
CA GLY A 84 -3.94 -1.90 -14.43
C GLY A 84 -4.22 -3.32 -14.95
N GLU A 85 -4.85 -4.19 -14.15
CA GLU A 85 -5.19 -5.56 -14.54
C GLU A 85 -6.65 -5.72 -14.98
N ILE A 86 -7.48 -4.69 -14.75
CA ILE A 86 -8.91 -4.68 -15.09
C ILE A 86 -9.07 -3.97 -16.42
N THR A 87 -9.20 -4.73 -17.49
CA THR A 87 -9.25 -4.20 -18.88
C THR A 87 -10.48 -3.36 -19.16
N ASP A 88 -11.59 -3.61 -18.46
CA ASP A 88 -12.89 -2.93 -18.59
C ASP A 88 -13.18 -1.95 -17.43
N LEU A 89 -12.16 -1.53 -16.68
CA LEU A 89 -12.33 -0.68 -15.49
C LEU A 89 -13.07 0.63 -15.81
N ALA A 90 -12.72 1.30 -16.91
CA ALA A 90 -13.36 2.55 -17.31
C ALA A 90 -14.86 2.36 -17.60
N GLN A 91 -15.23 1.26 -18.24
CA GLN A 91 -16.63 0.92 -18.49
C GLN A 91 -17.38 0.64 -17.17
N LYS A 92 -16.78 -0.11 -16.24
CA LYS A 92 -17.35 -0.38 -14.92
C LYS A 92 -17.57 0.91 -14.12
N ILE A 93 -16.59 1.82 -14.14
CA ILE A 93 -16.71 3.14 -13.50
C ILE A 93 -17.84 3.94 -14.14
N GLY A 94 -17.96 3.94 -15.47
CA GLY A 94 -19.05 4.61 -16.18
C GLY A 94 -20.43 4.10 -15.73
N LEU A 95 -20.63 2.78 -15.70
CA LEU A 95 -21.88 2.16 -15.24
C LEU A 95 -22.25 2.55 -13.80
N LEU A 96 -21.25 2.61 -12.90
CA LEU A 96 -21.46 3.04 -11.52
C LEU A 96 -21.79 4.53 -11.44
N ALA A 97 -21.13 5.36 -12.22
CA ALA A 97 -21.36 6.80 -12.28
C ALA A 97 -22.78 7.11 -12.78
N ASP A 98 -23.20 6.50 -13.89
CA ASP A 98 -24.54 6.66 -14.46
C ASP A 98 -25.62 6.24 -13.44
N ALA A 99 -25.40 5.12 -12.74
CA ALA A 99 -26.34 4.66 -11.73
C ALA A 99 -26.41 5.58 -10.50
N LEU A 100 -25.29 6.16 -10.07
CA LEU A 100 -25.27 7.16 -9.00
C LEU A 100 -25.91 8.46 -9.42
N GLU A 101 -25.63 8.95 -10.64
CA GLU A 101 -26.22 10.16 -11.17
C GLU A 101 -27.75 10.09 -11.20
N ALA A 102 -28.29 8.93 -11.57
CA ALA A 102 -29.74 8.70 -11.65
C ALA A 102 -30.43 8.54 -10.28
N ASN A 103 -29.71 8.14 -9.23
CA ASN A 103 -30.32 7.69 -7.97
C ASN A 103 -29.82 8.46 -6.72
N LEU A 104 -29.02 9.50 -6.87
CA LEU A 104 -28.49 10.29 -5.76
C LEU A 104 -29.17 11.67 -5.70
N ASP A 105 -29.52 12.10 -4.49
CA ASP A 105 -29.94 13.47 -4.21
C ASP A 105 -28.72 14.38 -4.15
N TRP A 106 -28.34 14.90 -5.31
CA TRP A 106 -27.18 15.78 -5.48
C TRP A 106 -27.32 17.08 -4.71
N ALA A 107 -28.52 17.66 -4.65
CA ALA A 107 -28.73 18.91 -3.93
C ALA A 107 -28.45 18.77 -2.44
N THR A 108 -28.90 17.67 -1.82
CA THR A 108 -28.62 17.37 -0.42
C THR A 108 -27.13 17.06 -0.22
N LEU A 109 -26.48 16.32 -1.14
CA LEU A 109 -25.05 16.04 -1.05
C LEU A 109 -24.22 17.32 -1.13
N GLU A 110 -24.51 18.20 -2.08
CA GLU A 110 -23.82 19.49 -2.22
C GLU A 110 -23.98 20.33 -0.94
N ALA A 111 -25.19 20.44 -0.39
CA ALA A 111 -25.45 21.19 0.83
C ALA A 111 -24.68 20.61 2.04
N LEU A 112 -24.57 19.27 2.15
CA LEU A 112 -23.79 18.62 3.20
C LEU A 112 -22.28 18.85 3.05
N THR A 113 -21.79 18.99 1.84
CA THR A 113 -20.35 19.14 1.53
C THR A 113 -19.90 20.59 1.41
N GLU A 114 -20.84 21.56 1.38
CA GLU A 114 -20.49 22.97 1.29
C GLU A 114 -19.61 23.41 2.46
N ARG A 115 -18.41 23.85 2.15
CA ARG A 115 -17.40 24.33 3.11
C ARG A 115 -16.62 25.49 2.51
N PRO A 116 -16.12 26.42 3.34
CA PRO A 116 -15.14 27.40 2.88
C PRO A 116 -13.94 26.67 2.27
N ALA A 117 -13.50 27.11 1.10
CA ALA A 117 -12.27 26.57 0.50
C ALA A 117 -11.12 26.70 1.50
N PRO A 118 -10.36 25.61 1.79
CA PRO A 118 -9.17 25.71 2.62
C PRO A 118 -8.18 26.66 1.94
N ALA A 119 -7.47 27.44 2.76
CA ALA A 119 -6.38 28.26 2.23
C ALA A 119 -5.41 27.36 1.42
N PRO A 120 -5.01 27.79 0.22
CA PRO A 120 -4.07 26.99 -0.57
C PRO A 120 -2.78 26.80 0.21
N VAL A 121 -2.47 25.53 0.52
CA VAL A 121 -1.18 25.17 1.07
C VAL A 121 -0.21 25.09 -0.10
N PRO A 122 0.81 25.95 -0.18
CA PRO A 122 1.78 25.85 -1.25
C PRO A 122 2.43 24.45 -1.22
N PRO A 123 2.62 23.80 -2.37
CA PRO A 123 3.33 22.55 -2.40
C PRO A 123 4.71 22.72 -1.76
N PRO A 124 5.18 21.74 -0.97
CA PRO A 124 6.50 21.83 -0.38
C PRO A 124 7.54 22.07 -1.48
N ALA A 125 8.44 23.02 -1.25
CA ALA A 125 9.49 23.33 -2.20
C ALA A 125 10.31 22.04 -2.47
N LEU A 126 10.32 21.59 -3.72
CA LEU A 126 11.11 20.44 -4.15
C LEU A 126 12.59 20.78 -3.93
N GLN A 127 13.22 20.14 -2.97
CA GLN A 127 14.66 20.23 -2.80
C GLN A 127 15.30 19.36 -3.87
N THR A 128 15.95 19.96 -4.85
CA THR A 128 16.76 19.21 -5.82
C THR A 128 18.00 18.66 -5.15
N ALA A 129 17.92 17.47 -4.63
CA ALA A 129 19.07 16.80 -4.02
C ALA A 129 20.01 16.18 -5.07
N GLY A 130 19.56 16.07 -6.31
CA GLY A 130 20.35 15.51 -7.41
C GLY A 130 20.69 14.03 -7.26
N VAL A 131 19.92 13.27 -6.45
CA VAL A 131 20.06 11.82 -6.32
C VAL A 131 18.94 11.10 -7.01
N ARG A 132 19.28 10.08 -7.80
CA ARG A 132 18.33 9.24 -8.53
C ARG A 132 18.06 7.97 -7.73
N ILE A 133 16.79 7.71 -7.44
CA ILE A 133 16.31 6.49 -6.78
C ILE A 133 15.51 5.68 -7.79
N ALA A 134 15.99 4.46 -8.07
CA ALA A 134 15.23 3.51 -8.87
C ALA A 134 14.07 2.93 -8.04
N VAL A 135 12.88 2.94 -8.60
CA VAL A 135 11.66 2.41 -7.97
C VAL A 135 11.10 1.30 -8.86
N ALA A 136 11.02 0.09 -8.34
CA ALA A 136 10.39 -1.00 -9.06
C ALA A 136 8.89 -0.74 -9.19
N GLN A 137 8.37 -0.82 -10.42
CA GLN A 137 6.95 -0.62 -10.72
C GLN A 137 6.54 -1.43 -11.93
N ASP A 138 5.82 -2.50 -11.68
CA ASP A 138 5.15 -3.35 -12.70
C ASP A 138 4.05 -4.17 -12.02
N LYS A 139 3.56 -5.22 -12.70
CA LYS A 139 2.51 -6.08 -12.15
C LYS A 139 2.95 -6.90 -10.94
N ALA A 140 4.26 -7.15 -10.77
CA ALA A 140 4.82 -7.83 -9.61
C ALA A 140 5.07 -6.86 -8.44
N PHE A 141 5.38 -5.59 -8.73
CA PHE A 141 5.71 -4.54 -7.76
C PHE A 141 4.76 -3.36 -7.93
N CYS A 142 3.54 -3.50 -7.43
CA CYS A 142 2.46 -2.53 -7.65
C CYS A 142 1.93 -1.88 -6.36
N PHE A 143 2.52 -2.21 -5.20
CA PHE A 143 2.03 -1.73 -3.92
C PHE A 143 3.04 -0.77 -3.27
N ALA A 144 3.07 0.45 -3.77
CA ALA A 144 3.77 1.59 -3.15
C ALA A 144 2.74 2.65 -2.77
N TYR A 145 2.84 3.21 -1.58
CA TYR A 145 2.02 4.37 -1.20
C TYR A 145 2.43 5.59 -2.04
N ALA A 146 1.44 6.29 -2.62
CA ALA A 146 1.70 7.53 -3.36
C ALA A 146 2.40 8.57 -2.48
N GLU A 147 1.99 8.67 -1.22
CA GLU A 147 2.59 9.56 -0.23
C GLU A 147 4.06 9.25 0.03
N THR A 148 4.47 7.98 0.02
CA THR A 148 5.89 7.59 0.15
C THR A 148 6.70 8.14 -1.01
N LEU A 149 6.20 8.01 -2.24
CA LEU A 149 6.85 8.52 -3.44
C LEU A 149 6.96 10.06 -3.40
N ASP A 150 5.89 10.74 -2.95
CA ASP A 150 5.88 12.20 -2.81
C ASP A 150 6.80 12.68 -1.69
N CYS A 151 6.89 11.95 -0.59
CA CYS A 151 7.86 12.23 0.48
C CYS A 151 9.31 12.11 -0.01
N LEU A 152 9.62 11.10 -0.84
CA LEU A 152 10.95 10.96 -1.45
C LEU A 152 11.26 12.11 -2.40
N ARG A 153 10.32 12.52 -3.26
CA ARG A 153 10.47 13.70 -4.12
C ARG A 153 10.70 14.97 -3.30
N THR A 154 9.89 15.15 -2.25
CA THR A 154 10.02 16.30 -1.33
C THR A 154 11.37 16.30 -0.59
N ALA A 155 11.91 15.12 -0.26
CA ALA A 155 13.25 14.99 0.30
C ALA A 155 14.36 15.25 -0.72
N GLY A 156 14.03 15.41 -2.00
CA GLY A 156 14.92 15.81 -3.10
C GLY A 156 15.38 14.66 -3.98
N ALA A 157 14.71 13.51 -3.98
CA ALA A 157 15.01 12.43 -4.90
C ALA A 157 14.36 12.66 -6.28
N GLU A 158 15.08 12.34 -7.34
CA GLU A 158 14.53 12.03 -8.66
C GLU A 158 14.14 10.54 -8.67
N LEU A 159 12.86 10.24 -8.86
CA LEU A 159 12.38 8.86 -8.93
C LEU A 159 12.43 8.36 -10.38
N VAL A 160 13.10 7.24 -10.60
CA VAL A 160 13.21 6.60 -11.91
C VAL A 160 12.57 5.22 -11.82
N PHE A 161 11.44 5.04 -12.49
CA PHE A 161 10.72 3.79 -12.46
C PHE A 161 11.32 2.77 -13.43
N PHE A 162 11.30 1.49 -13.02
CA PHE A 162 11.76 0.38 -13.85
C PHE A 162 10.93 -0.88 -13.54
N SER A 163 10.94 -1.82 -14.47
CA SER A 163 10.22 -3.09 -14.35
C SER A 163 11.18 -4.26 -14.13
N PRO A 164 11.23 -4.85 -12.94
CA PRO A 164 11.99 -6.09 -12.75
C PRO A 164 11.53 -7.26 -13.63
N VAL A 165 10.27 -7.25 -14.09
CA VAL A 165 9.76 -8.29 -15.01
C VAL A 165 10.23 -8.08 -16.46
N HIS A 166 10.31 -6.82 -16.92
CA HIS A 166 10.48 -6.52 -18.35
C HIS A 166 11.81 -5.88 -18.73
N ASP A 167 12.37 -5.04 -17.84
CA ASP A 167 13.63 -4.36 -18.13
C ASP A 167 14.81 -5.30 -17.93
N THR A 168 15.85 -5.13 -18.74
CA THR A 168 17.05 -6.00 -18.71
C THR A 168 18.20 -5.39 -17.91
N ALA A 169 18.07 -4.13 -17.43
CA ALA A 169 19.08 -3.44 -16.67
C ALA A 169 18.45 -2.44 -15.69
N LEU A 170 19.14 -2.17 -14.60
CA LEU A 170 18.79 -1.06 -13.71
C LEU A 170 18.98 0.28 -14.43
N PRO A 171 18.17 1.31 -14.11
CA PRO A 171 18.38 2.66 -14.61
C PRO A 171 19.80 3.16 -14.28
N LYS A 172 20.38 3.95 -15.20
CA LYS A 172 21.73 4.48 -15.02
C LYS A 172 21.80 5.53 -13.91
N ASP A 173 22.96 5.66 -13.29
CA ASP A 173 23.30 6.69 -12.31
C ASP A 173 22.39 6.71 -11.08
N ILE A 174 21.85 5.58 -10.71
CA ILE A 174 21.07 5.46 -9.48
C ILE A 174 21.98 5.45 -8.25
N CYS A 175 21.43 6.04 -7.17
CA CYS A 175 22.09 6.15 -5.87
C CYS A 175 21.25 5.51 -4.76
N GLY A 176 20.08 4.98 -5.10
CA GLY A 176 19.19 4.24 -4.20
C GLY A 176 18.25 3.33 -4.98
N LEU A 177 17.74 2.30 -4.32
CA LEU A 177 16.83 1.31 -4.88
C LEU A 177 15.65 1.12 -3.92
N TYR A 178 14.42 1.28 -4.43
CA TYR A 178 13.20 0.97 -3.72
C TYR A 178 12.45 -0.16 -4.43
N LEU A 179 12.30 -1.28 -3.75
CA LEU A 179 11.52 -2.46 -4.15
C LEU A 179 10.27 -2.52 -3.27
N PRO A 180 9.14 -1.97 -3.70
CA PRO A 180 7.91 -1.98 -2.91
C PRO A 180 7.26 -3.35 -2.86
N GLY A 181 6.13 -3.45 -2.14
CA GLY A 181 5.29 -4.62 -2.13
C GLY A 181 4.60 -4.90 -3.46
N GLY A 182 3.88 -6.00 -3.49
CA GLY A 182 3.12 -6.45 -4.65
C GLY A 182 2.88 -7.95 -4.60
N TYR A 183 2.86 -8.57 -5.77
CA TYR A 183 2.55 -9.99 -5.97
C TYR A 183 3.64 -10.72 -6.76
N PRO A 184 4.90 -10.72 -6.28
CA PRO A 184 6.00 -11.35 -7.02
C PRO A 184 5.80 -12.86 -7.20
N GLU A 185 5.06 -13.52 -6.32
CA GLU A 185 4.71 -14.94 -6.43
C GLU A 185 3.85 -15.27 -7.66
N LEU A 186 3.04 -14.33 -8.14
CA LEU A 186 2.27 -14.48 -9.37
C LEU A 186 3.13 -14.33 -10.63
N TYR A 187 4.27 -13.70 -10.48
CA TYR A 187 5.25 -13.42 -11.54
C TYR A 187 6.61 -14.07 -11.27
N ALA A 188 6.64 -15.09 -10.39
CA ALA A 188 7.88 -15.72 -9.95
C ALA A 188 8.69 -16.30 -11.11
N ARG A 189 8.03 -16.95 -12.08
CA ARG A 189 8.70 -17.46 -13.28
C ARG A 189 9.28 -16.35 -14.16
N PRO A 190 8.54 -15.33 -14.64
CA PRO A 190 9.11 -14.22 -15.41
C PRO A 190 10.26 -13.49 -14.67
N LEU A 191 10.11 -13.24 -13.36
CA LEU A 191 11.17 -12.65 -12.55
C LEU A 191 12.42 -13.53 -12.51
N SER A 192 12.25 -14.85 -12.41
CA SER A 192 13.34 -15.83 -12.44
C SER A 192 14.04 -15.88 -13.78
N GLU A 193 13.28 -15.86 -14.89
CA GLU A 193 13.81 -15.91 -16.26
C GLU A 193 14.61 -14.63 -16.59
N ASN A 194 14.30 -13.48 -15.97
CA ASN A 194 15.06 -12.25 -16.12
C ASN A 194 16.37 -12.25 -15.29
N LYS A 195 17.27 -13.16 -15.65
CA LYS A 195 18.54 -13.36 -14.93
C LYS A 195 19.38 -12.08 -14.88
N THR A 196 19.41 -11.32 -15.97
CA THR A 196 20.22 -10.09 -16.07
C THR A 196 19.80 -9.06 -15.03
N MET A 197 18.49 -8.84 -14.85
CA MET A 197 17.98 -7.91 -13.84
C MET A 197 18.24 -8.43 -12.42
N ARG A 198 18.03 -9.73 -12.15
CA ARG A 198 18.31 -10.32 -10.84
C ARG A 198 19.78 -10.17 -10.45
N ASP A 199 20.69 -10.44 -11.38
CA ASP A 199 22.13 -10.29 -11.16
C ASP A 199 22.49 -8.82 -10.93
N ALA A 200 21.96 -7.88 -11.73
CA ALA A 200 22.17 -6.45 -11.57
C ALA A 200 21.71 -5.92 -10.20
N ILE A 201 20.53 -6.37 -9.71
CA ILE A 201 20.02 -6.01 -8.39
C ILE A 201 20.91 -6.59 -7.29
N ARG A 202 21.27 -7.90 -7.40
CA ARG A 202 22.15 -8.54 -6.43
C ARG A 202 23.51 -7.81 -6.31
N ASP A 203 24.12 -7.54 -7.44
CA ASP A 203 25.42 -6.90 -7.48
C ASP A 203 25.36 -5.46 -6.93
N ALA A 204 24.31 -4.71 -7.26
CA ALA A 204 24.08 -3.36 -6.75
C ALA A 204 23.89 -3.35 -5.22
N VAL A 205 23.02 -4.23 -4.69
CA VAL A 205 22.76 -4.29 -3.23
C VAL A 205 24.00 -4.77 -2.48
N ASN A 206 24.68 -5.81 -2.95
CA ASN A 206 25.92 -6.29 -2.36
C ASN A 206 27.06 -5.24 -2.48
N GLY A 207 27.02 -4.40 -3.50
CA GLY A 207 27.91 -3.24 -3.67
C GLY A 207 27.58 -2.04 -2.76
N GLY A 208 26.62 -2.19 -1.84
CA GLY A 208 26.25 -1.18 -0.85
C GLY A 208 25.30 -0.09 -1.36
N LEU A 209 24.64 -0.29 -2.50
CA LEU A 209 23.59 0.63 -2.96
C LEU A 209 22.48 0.72 -1.89
N PRO A 210 22.21 1.92 -1.34
CA PRO A 210 21.12 2.10 -0.39
C PRO A 210 19.80 1.53 -0.92
N THR A 211 19.26 0.54 -0.23
CA THR A 211 18.13 -0.25 -0.71
C THR A 211 17.05 -0.37 0.36
N VAL A 212 15.81 -0.17 -0.07
CA VAL A 212 14.60 -0.46 0.73
C VAL A 212 13.78 -1.48 -0.02
N ALA A 213 13.43 -2.60 0.67
CA ALA A 213 12.65 -3.68 0.09
C ALA A 213 11.53 -4.10 1.05
N GLU A 214 10.29 -3.85 0.68
CA GLU A 214 9.10 -4.14 1.50
C GLU A 214 8.32 -5.33 0.93
N CYS A 215 7.89 -6.25 1.78
CA CYS A 215 6.97 -7.35 1.48
C CYS A 215 7.36 -8.13 0.19
N GLY A 216 6.71 -7.86 -0.94
CA GLY A 216 7.07 -8.48 -2.23
C GLY A 216 8.52 -8.19 -2.66
N GLY A 217 9.00 -6.96 -2.45
CA GLY A 217 10.39 -6.58 -2.68
C GLY A 217 11.38 -7.35 -1.81
N PHE A 218 11.01 -7.59 -0.54
CA PHE A 218 11.80 -8.43 0.36
C PHE A 218 11.89 -9.87 -0.14
N LEU A 219 10.76 -10.48 -0.54
CA LEU A 219 10.74 -11.84 -1.10
C LEU A 219 11.60 -11.96 -2.36
N TYR A 220 11.59 -10.93 -3.21
CA TYR A 220 12.42 -10.91 -4.43
C TYR A 220 13.92 -10.84 -4.15
N LEU A 221 14.34 -10.26 -3.04
CA LEU A 221 15.75 -10.27 -2.60
C LEU A 221 16.19 -11.64 -2.05
N GLY A 222 15.28 -12.55 -1.75
CA GLY A 222 15.58 -13.91 -1.25
C GLY A 222 16.26 -14.81 -2.29
N GLN A 223 16.52 -16.07 -1.89
CA GLN A 223 17.16 -17.08 -2.75
C GLN A 223 16.19 -17.62 -3.80
N THR A 224 14.99 -17.99 -3.38
CA THR A 224 13.92 -18.52 -4.22
C THR A 224 12.57 -18.02 -3.74
N LEU A 225 11.57 -18.07 -4.63
CA LEU A 225 10.18 -17.78 -4.30
C LEU A 225 9.28 -18.86 -4.90
N GLU A 226 8.44 -19.48 -4.09
CA GLU A 226 7.40 -20.40 -4.54
C GLU A 226 6.26 -19.63 -5.20
N ASP A 227 5.81 -20.10 -6.35
CA ASP A 227 4.60 -19.62 -7.01
C ASP A 227 3.32 -20.22 -6.38
N ALA A 228 2.16 -19.90 -6.95
CA ALA A 228 0.88 -20.41 -6.49
C ALA A 228 0.75 -21.94 -6.57
N SER A 229 1.55 -22.62 -7.42
CA SER A 229 1.58 -24.08 -7.56
C SER A 229 2.55 -24.74 -6.56
N GLY A 230 3.38 -23.95 -5.84
CA GLY A 230 4.44 -24.43 -4.96
C GLY A 230 5.76 -24.71 -5.69
N THR A 231 5.88 -24.27 -6.96
CA THR A 231 7.14 -24.37 -7.69
C THR A 231 8.08 -23.26 -7.25
N ALA A 232 9.28 -23.61 -6.79
CA ALA A 232 10.29 -22.66 -6.34
C ALA A 232 11.10 -22.11 -7.52
N TRP A 233 11.12 -20.78 -7.66
CA TRP A 233 11.82 -20.04 -8.71
C TRP A 233 12.98 -19.23 -8.11
N PRO A 234 14.19 -19.26 -8.74
CA PRO A 234 15.32 -18.43 -8.31
C PRO A 234 14.98 -16.93 -8.31
N MET A 235 15.37 -16.21 -7.25
CA MET A 235 15.22 -14.76 -7.11
C MET A 235 16.59 -14.06 -7.08
N ALA A 236 16.68 -12.83 -6.61
CA ALA A 236 17.94 -12.06 -6.65
C ALA A 236 19.08 -12.67 -5.81
N GLY A 237 18.77 -13.41 -4.75
CA GLY A 237 19.77 -14.14 -3.96
C GLY A 237 20.66 -13.25 -3.09
N VAL A 238 20.16 -12.11 -2.68
CA VAL A 238 20.83 -11.17 -1.74
C VAL A 238 20.69 -11.68 -0.31
N LEU A 239 19.48 -12.10 0.06
CA LEU A 239 19.14 -12.54 1.41
C LEU A 239 19.09 -14.08 1.50
N PRO A 240 19.36 -14.67 2.67
CA PRO A 240 19.43 -16.13 2.81
C PRO A 240 18.07 -16.83 2.74
N GLY A 241 16.96 -16.10 3.01
CA GLY A 241 15.62 -16.66 3.07
C GLY A 241 15.08 -17.16 1.74
N LYS A 242 14.14 -18.09 1.81
CA LYS A 242 13.35 -18.61 0.68
C LYS A 242 11.89 -18.24 0.90
N GLY A 243 11.26 -17.61 -0.08
CA GLY A 243 9.82 -17.33 -0.05
C GLY A 243 9.02 -18.61 -0.24
N VAL A 244 8.16 -18.93 0.71
CA VAL A 244 7.39 -20.17 0.76
C VAL A 244 5.90 -19.90 0.86
N LYS A 245 5.10 -20.70 0.15
CA LYS A 245 3.63 -20.64 0.22
C LYS A 245 3.14 -21.33 1.49
N VAL A 246 2.47 -20.61 2.38
CA VAL A 246 1.98 -21.19 3.65
C VAL A 246 0.54 -21.67 3.55
N GLY A 247 -0.23 -21.24 2.56
CA GLY A 247 -1.63 -21.66 2.36
C GLY A 247 -2.64 -21.03 3.34
N ARG A 248 -2.19 -20.13 4.21
CA ARG A 248 -3.02 -19.35 5.14
C ARG A 248 -2.45 -17.93 5.25
N LEU A 249 -3.26 -17.04 5.79
CA LEU A 249 -2.78 -15.71 6.18
C LEU A 249 -1.74 -15.84 7.30
N VAL A 250 -0.52 -15.36 7.06
CA VAL A 250 0.60 -15.46 8.01
C VAL A 250 0.51 -14.34 9.05
N ARG A 251 0.44 -13.10 8.56
CA ARG A 251 0.28 -11.91 9.41
C ARG A 251 -0.70 -10.93 8.77
N PHE A 252 -1.40 -10.20 9.62
CA PHE A 252 -2.37 -9.20 9.20
C PHE A 252 -2.52 -8.09 10.22
N GLY A 253 -2.48 -6.85 9.75
CA GLY A 253 -2.87 -5.65 10.49
C GLY A 253 -1.69 -4.86 11.02
N TYR A 254 -1.99 -3.95 11.93
CA TYR A 254 -1.02 -2.99 12.48
C TYR A 254 -0.26 -3.58 13.67
N ALA A 255 1.00 -3.18 13.80
CA ALA A 255 1.87 -3.53 14.91
C ALA A 255 2.89 -2.40 15.17
N ASP A 256 3.55 -2.42 16.32
CA ASP A 256 4.63 -1.52 16.66
C ASP A 256 5.97 -2.24 16.42
N MET A 257 6.82 -1.66 15.57
CA MET A 257 8.13 -2.20 15.22
C MET A 257 9.23 -1.33 15.81
N THR A 258 10.15 -1.92 16.55
CA THR A 258 11.29 -1.24 17.18
C THR A 258 12.61 -1.71 16.58
N ALA A 259 13.44 -0.78 16.17
CA ALA A 259 14.76 -1.05 15.61
C ALA A 259 15.76 -1.45 16.73
N LYS A 260 16.53 -2.53 16.51
CA LYS A 260 17.50 -3.01 17.47
C LYS A 260 18.87 -2.33 17.36
N ALA A 261 19.18 -1.76 16.20
CA ALA A 261 20.45 -1.09 15.93
C ALA A 261 20.26 0.08 14.94
N ASP A 262 21.28 0.91 14.83
CA ASP A 262 21.34 1.94 13.81
C ASP A 262 21.41 1.31 12.41
N SER A 263 20.71 1.92 11.46
CA SER A 263 20.60 1.42 10.10
C SER A 263 20.34 2.57 9.10
N LEU A 264 20.15 2.23 7.82
CA LEU A 264 19.79 3.18 6.77
C LEU A 264 18.61 4.07 7.13
N LEU A 265 17.57 3.50 7.75
CA LEU A 265 16.31 4.18 8.01
C LEU A 265 16.07 4.51 9.48
N PHE A 266 16.64 3.76 10.42
CA PHE A 266 16.31 3.82 11.84
C PHE A 266 17.54 4.00 12.71
N HIS A 267 17.36 4.67 13.83
CA HIS A 267 18.29 4.62 14.95
C HIS A 267 17.86 3.54 15.95
N ALA A 268 18.82 3.01 16.71
CA ALA A 268 18.55 2.01 17.74
C ALA A 268 17.48 2.52 18.74
N GLY A 269 16.48 1.69 19.03
CA GLY A 269 15.37 2.02 19.91
C GLY A 269 14.25 2.86 19.29
N GLU A 270 14.40 3.34 18.07
CA GLU A 270 13.28 3.99 17.39
C GLU A 270 12.20 2.99 17.04
N HIS A 271 10.95 3.43 17.14
CA HIS A 271 9.79 2.61 16.80
C HIS A 271 8.91 3.30 15.76
N LEU A 272 8.18 2.48 15.00
CA LEU A 272 7.24 2.90 13.98
C LEU A 272 6.05 1.96 13.96
N TYR A 273 4.85 2.50 13.81
CA TYR A 273 3.67 1.70 13.50
C TYR A 273 3.76 1.22 12.06
N ILE A 274 3.67 -0.11 11.90
CA ILE A 274 3.78 -0.80 10.62
C ILE A 274 2.49 -1.54 10.31
N HIS A 275 2.33 -1.92 9.03
CA HIS A 275 1.29 -2.82 8.58
C HIS A 275 1.91 -4.03 7.91
N GLU A 276 1.43 -5.24 8.25
CA GLU A 276 1.75 -6.47 7.52
C GLU A 276 0.48 -7.12 6.98
N PHE A 277 0.55 -7.64 5.75
CA PHE A 277 -0.50 -8.43 5.14
C PHE A 277 0.09 -9.37 4.09
N HIS A 278 0.34 -10.62 4.45
CA HIS A 278 0.95 -11.58 3.52
C HIS A 278 0.52 -13.03 3.78
N HIS A 279 0.42 -13.81 2.70
CA HIS A 279 0.12 -15.24 2.67
C HIS A 279 1.36 -16.11 2.38
N TRP A 280 2.40 -15.53 1.79
CA TRP A 280 3.72 -16.14 1.72
C TRP A 280 4.52 -15.78 2.94
N ASP A 281 5.42 -16.66 3.35
CA ASP A 281 6.39 -16.40 4.40
C ASP A 281 7.81 -16.57 3.86
N SER A 282 8.81 -16.26 4.66
CA SER A 282 10.20 -16.54 4.35
C SER A 282 10.76 -17.54 5.36
N THR A 283 11.66 -18.41 4.92
CA THR A 283 12.39 -19.32 5.84
C THR A 283 13.37 -18.57 6.75
N ASP A 284 13.67 -17.30 6.41
CA ASP A 284 14.45 -16.38 7.25
C ASP A 284 13.85 -14.97 7.09
N ASN A 285 13.30 -14.47 8.17
CA ASN A 285 12.66 -13.14 8.23
C ASN A 285 13.59 -12.05 8.76
N GLY A 286 14.86 -12.40 9.08
CA GLY A 286 15.79 -11.48 9.73
C GLY A 286 15.44 -11.22 11.20
N SER A 287 16.27 -10.41 11.85
CA SER A 287 16.12 -10.10 13.29
C SER A 287 16.52 -8.66 13.63
N GLY A 288 16.57 -7.76 12.66
CA GLY A 288 16.93 -6.35 12.86
C GLY A 288 15.93 -5.53 13.67
N PHE A 289 14.72 -6.05 13.79
CA PHE A 289 13.61 -5.38 14.49
C PHE A 289 12.88 -6.35 15.41
N SER A 290 12.36 -5.81 16.53
CA SER A 290 11.36 -6.46 17.37
C SER A 290 10.00 -5.88 17.08
N VAL A 291 8.99 -6.73 16.91
CA VAL A 291 7.62 -6.28 16.63
C VAL A 291 6.68 -6.73 17.74
N TRP A 292 5.86 -5.80 18.19
CA TRP A 292 4.84 -6.02 19.20
C TRP A 292 3.46 -5.67 18.65
N LYS A 293 2.53 -6.59 18.75
CA LYS A 293 1.12 -6.38 18.40
C LYS A 293 0.21 -6.58 19.61
N SER A 294 0.54 -7.56 20.44
CA SER A 294 -0.14 -7.86 21.71
C SER A 294 0.76 -8.76 22.55
N GLU A 295 0.39 -9.01 23.83
CA GLU A 295 1.13 -9.94 24.69
C GLU A 295 1.36 -11.32 24.08
N LYS A 296 0.41 -11.79 23.23
CA LYS A 296 0.45 -13.11 22.56
C LYS A 296 1.02 -13.07 21.13
N ALA A 297 1.34 -11.89 20.61
CA ALA A 297 1.77 -11.71 19.24
C ALA A 297 2.98 -10.75 19.18
N GLN A 298 4.16 -11.34 19.33
CA GLN A 298 5.45 -10.68 19.23
C GLN A 298 6.36 -11.51 18.33
N TRP A 299 7.19 -10.86 17.53
CA TRP A 299 8.15 -11.55 16.65
C TRP A 299 9.33 -10.66 16.31
N GLU A 300 10.36 -11.27 15.77
CA GLU A 300 11.49 -10.57 15.16
C GLU A 300 11.36 -10.59 13.65
N CYS A 301 11.83 -9.54 12.98
CA CYS A 301 11.83 -9.47 11.52
C CYS A 301 12.84 -8.44 11.01
N GLY A 302 12.98 -8.44 9.68
CA GLY A 302 13.70 -7.46 8.92
C GLY A 302 15.22 -7.62 8.97
N PHE A 303 15.81 -7.43 7.81
CA PHE A 303 17.25 -7.24 7.64
C PHE A 303 17.54 -5.75 7.60
N ALA A 304 18.46 -5.29 8.42
CA ALA A 304 18.82 -3.88 8.53
C ALA A 304 20.34 -3.72 8.57
N SER A 305 20.84 -2.79 7.77
CA SER A 305 22.24 -2.35 7.78
C SER A 305 22.31 -0.86 7.40
N MET A 306 23.49 -0.29 7.33
CA MET A 306 23.69 1.10 6.90
C MET A 306 23.30 1.35 5.43
N SER A 307 23.10 0.29 4.64
CA SER A 307 22.69 0.38 3.23
C SER A 307 21.42 -0.40 2.89
N LEU A 308 20.79 -1.10 3.84
CA LEU A 308 19.66 -1.98 3.57
C LEU A 308 18.57 -1.86 4.64
N TYR A 309 17.32 -1.80 4.21
CA TYR A 309 16.13 -2.25 4.92
C TYR A 309 15.41 -3.27 4.04
N ALA A 310 15.13 -4.46 4.57
CA ALA A 310 14.32 -5.47 3.87
C ALA A 310 13.49 -6.29 4.85
N GLY A 311 12.17 -6.38 4.63
CA GLY A 311 11.26 -7.12 5.50
C GLY A 311 9.83 -7.12 4.99
N PHE A 312 8.95 -7.90 5.65
CA PHE A 312 7.51 -7.87 5.36
C PHE A 312 6.81 -6.57 5.77
N PRO A 313 7.21 -5.88 6.85
CA PRO A 313 6.54 -4.65 7.26
C PRO A 313 6.50 -3.61 6.16
N HIS A 314 5.30 -3.08 5.89
CA HIS A 314 5.09 -1.90 5.10
C HIS A 314 5.23 -0.66 6.00
N LEU A 315 6.09 0.26 5.59
CA LEU A 315 6.37 1.49 6.31
C LEU A 315 5.49 2.62 5.76
N TYR A 316 4.83 3.35 6.64
CA TYR A 316 4.16 4.59 6.25
C TYR A 316 5.10 5.78 6.50
N TRP A 317 5.59 6.38 5.42
CA TRP A 317 6.72 7.32 5.48
C TRP A 317 6.32 8.76 5.77
N ALA A 318 5.05 9.14 5.49
CA ALA A 318 4.59 10.50 5.71
C ALA A 318 4.66 10.89 7.19
N GLY A 319 5.19 12.07 7.46
CA GLY A 319 5.38 12.56 8.83
C GLY A 319 6.55 11.95 9.59
N THR A 320 7.36 11.09 8.96
CA THR A 320 8.52 10.42 9.58
C THR A 320 9.86 10.94 9.01
N PRO A 321 10.99 10.67 9.65
CA PRO A 321 12.32 11.01 9.13
C PRO A 321 12.80 10.08 8.00
N LEU A 322 12.12 8.96 7.73
CA LEU A 322 12.58 7.91 6.80
C LEU A 322 12.93 8.42 5.39
N PRO A 323 12.11 9.28 4.72
CA PRO A 323 12.43 9.77 3.39
C PRO A 323 13.75 10.52 3.36
N ARG A 324 13.99 11.39 4.35
CA ARG A 324 15.23 12.18 4.45
C ARG A 324 16.44 11.30 4.72
N ARG A 325 16.30 10.27 5.55
CA ARG A 325 17.40 9.33 5.85
C ARG A 325 17.78 8.52 4.63
N PHE A 326 16.79 7.98 3.91
CA PHE A 326 17.05 7.24 2.68
C PHE A 326 17.74 8.11 1.63
N VAL A 327 17.24 9.33 1.38
CA VAL A 327 17.86 10.28 0.45
C VAL A 327 19.27 10.70 0.91
N SER A 328 19.51 10.84 2.21
CA SER A 328 20.84 11.12 2.77
C SER A 328 21.82 9.96 2.55
N GLY A 329 21.36 8.71 2.74
CA GLY A 329 22.13 7.51 2.41
C GLY A 329 22.49 7.46 0.92
N ALA A 330 21.52 7.77 0.04
CA ALA A 330 21.74 7.85 -1.40
C ALA A 330 22.76 8.93 -1.79
N LYS A 331 22.71 10.11 -1.15
CA LYS A 331 23.71 11.18 -1.34
C LYS A 331 25.12 10.75 -0.89
N PHE A 332 25.20 10.05 0.23
CA PHE A 332 26.46 9.53 0.73
C PHE A 332 27.07 8.51 -0.24
N TYR A 333 26.29 7.57 -0.71
CA TYR A 333 26.69 6.59 -1.72
C TYR A 333 27.16 7.26 -3.02
N GLN A 334 26.45 8.29 -3.51
CA GLN A 334 26.83 9.05 -4.70
C GLN A 334 28.20 9.69 -4.55
N ARG A 335 28.51 10.27 -3.39
CA ARG A 335 29.81 10.90 -3.11
C ARG A 335 30.95 9.88 -3.09
N GLN A 336 30.70 8.72 -2.47
CA GLN A 336 31.71 7.64 -2.45
C GLN A 336 32.04 7.18 -3.87
N LYS A 337 31.00 6.99 -4.72
CA LYS A 337 31.17 6.52 -6.09
C LYS A 337 31.98 7.53 -6.96
N ARG A 338 31.81 8.82 -6.74
CA ARG A 338 32.61 9.86 -7.43
C ARG A 338 34.06 9.79 -7.02
N ASN A 339 34.36 9.68 -5.73
CA ASN A 339 35.74 9.65 -5.20
C ASN A 339 36.52 8.38 -5.57
N THR A 340 35.84 7.31 -6.04
CA THR A 340 36.51 6.08 -6.52
C THR A 340 36.81 6.10 -8.02
N HIS A 341 36.35 7.13 -8.74
CA HIS A 341 36.57 7.29 -10.19
C HIS A 341 37.48 8.49 -10.54
N ASP A 342 37.83 9.30 -9.54
CA ASP A 342 38.91 10.30 -9.59
C ASP A 342 40.21 9.69 -9.04
#